data_75fc54fa8831a85b1600eff9afafc4f2
#
_entry.id   75fc54fa8831a85b1600eff9afafc4f2
#
_cell.length_a   1.000
_cell.length_b   1.000
_cell.length_c   1.000
_cell.angle_alpha   90.00
_cell.angle_beta   90.00
_cell.angle_gamma   90.00
#
_symmetry.space_group_name_H-M   'P 1'
#
loop_
_entity.id
_entity.type
_entity.pdbx_description
1 polymer ?
#
loop_
_entity_poly.entity_id
_entity_poly.type
_entity_poly.pdbx_seq_one_letter_code
_entity_poly.pdbx_strand_id
1 'polypeptide(L)'
;EIGVRLVGSEMCIRDRAELGDPALDELLTPYLHQQLVDEIELLDGAAEEFDLDKVLRGELSPVFFGSALTNFGVEPFLENFLRLTSAPLARVDSLTGEPVDPCRDEFSAFIFKIQANMNKAHRDRIAFMRICSGKFERGMEAYHVQEGKNIKLATGTQLMAQDRAIVDEAYAGDIIGLFDPGIFSIGDTLCTGKKKVQFAGIPTFSPEHFARIEQKDTMKRKQFVKGMEQIAQEGAIQIFREVGGGMEEVVVGVVGVLQLEVLEYRLNTEYNVEIRMQQLPFEQLRWVQNDPDTYNLRDLDLTSDTKAVEDMKGNRLLLFTSDWAVRWAETHNESLQLSEFGNI
;
A
#
# COMPACT_ATOMS: atom_id res chain seq x y z
N GLU A 1 -13.80 3.62 -30.78
CA GLU A 1 -14.99 4.46 -30.49
C GLU A 1 -14.59 5.63 -29.60
N ILE A 2 -14.75 6.84 -30.07
CA ILE A 2 -14.42 8.05 -29.30
C ILE A 2 -15.71 8.58 -28.69
N GLY A 3 -15.76 8.63 -27.36
CA GLY A 3 -16.88 9.21 -26.64
C GLY A 3 -16.76 10.74 -26.59
N VAL A 4 -17.62 11.45 -27.25
CA VAL A 4 -17.74 12.92 -27.14
C VAL A 4 -19.05 13.25 -26.48
N ARG A 5 -19.02 13.82 -25.26
CA ARG A 5 -20.20 14.36 -24.58
C ARG A 5 -20.12 15.87 -24.52
N LEU A 6 -21.06 16.54 -25.15
CA LEU A 6 -21.27 17.98 -24.99
C LEU A 6 -22.20 18.23 -23.79
N VAL A 7 -21.72 19.00 -22.81
CA VAL A 7 -22.49 19.40 -21.64
C VAL A 7 -23.33 20.61 -21.97
N GLY A 8 -24.64 20.45 -21.95
CA GLY A 8 -25.59 21.56 -22.02
C GLY A 8 -26.98 21.05 -22.42
N SER A 9 -27.88 20.98 -21.44
CA SER A 9 -29.36 20.86 -21.50
C SER A 9 -29.97 19.92 -22.58
N GLU A 10 -30.58 18.88 -22.09
CA GLU A 10 -31.74 18.14 -22.70
C GLU A 10 -31.62 17.49 -24.09
N MET A 11 -30.44 17.25 -24.63
CA MET A 11 -30.34 16.41 -25.80
C MET A 11 -29.59 15.13 -25.50
N CYS A 12 -30.22 13.99 -25.83
CA CYS A 12 -29.53 12.71 -25.92
C CYS A 12 -28.45 12.80 -27.00
N ILE A 13 -27.28 13.22 -26.61
CA ILE A 13 -26.16 13.34 -27.50
C ILE A 13 -25.52 11.96 -27.57
N ARG A 14 -25.26 11.48 -28.77
CA ARG A 14 -24.43 10.33 -29.01
C ARG A 14 -23.10 10.52 -28.28
N ASP A 15 -22.87 9.74 -27.24
CA ASP A 15 -21.62 9.73 -26.52
C ASP A 15 -20.50 9.03 -27.30
N ARG A 16 -20.78 8.56 -28.51
CA ARG A 16 -19.87 7.80 -29.36
C ARG A 16 -20.06 8.22 -30.80
N ALA A 17 -18.97 8.44 -31.50
CA ALA A 17 -18.92 8.67 -32.91
C ALA A 17 -17.81 7.81 -33.52
N GLU A 18 -18.04 7.31 -34.73
CA GLU A 18 -16.98 6.71 -35.55
C GLU A 18 -16.25 7.82 -36.29
N LEU A 19 -14.99 7.59 -36.69
CA LEU A 19 -14.16 8.61 -37.39
C LEU A 19 -14.82 9.17 -38.65
N GLY A 20 -15.69 8.40 -39.32
CA GLY A 20 -16.45 8.83 -40.49
C GLY A 20 -17.86 9.36 -40.19
N ASP A 21 -18.22 9.58 -38.91
CA ASP A 21 -19.56 10.08 -38.56
C ASP A 21 -19.68 11.57 -38.96
N PRO A 22 -20.68 11.94 -39.82
CA PRO A 22 -20.92 13.33 -40.19
C PRO A 22 -21.11 14.28 -39.01
N ALA A 23 -21.49 13.78 -37.83
CA ALA A 23 -21.59 14.59 -36.63
C ALA A 23 -20.23 15.19 -36.20
N LEU A 24 -19.11 14.56 -36.53
CA LEU A 24 -17.78 15.10 -36.25
C LEU A 24 -17.49 16.35 -37.09
N ASP A 25 -17.98 16.40 -38.32
CA ASP A 25 -17.81 17.58 -39.22
C ASP A 25 -18.59 18.80 -38.72
N GLU A 26 -19.71 18.57 -38.01
CA GLU A 26 -20.50 19.64 -37.40
C GLU A 26 -19.90 20.12 -36.06
N LEU A 27 -19.22 19.25 -35.35
CA LEU A 27 -18.68 19.51 -34.00
C LEU A 27 -17.25 20.03 -34.01
N LEU A 28 -16.46 19.62 -34.99
CA LEU A 28 -15.03 19.94 -35.10
C LEU A 28 -14.79 20.90 -36.27
N THR A 29 -13.77 21.75 -36.12
CA THR A 29 -13.25 22.46 -37.30
C THR A 29 -12.56 21.45 -38.23
N PRO A 30 -12.47 21.72 -39.55
CA PRO A 30 -11.77 20.82 -40.46
C PRO A 30 -10.33 20.49 -40.05
N TYR A 31 -9.64 21.47 -39.43
CA TYR A 31 -8.30 21.26 -38.87
C TYR A 31 -8.28 20.24 -37.72
N LEU A 32 -9.18 20.40 -36.77
CA LEU A 32 -9.28 19.48 -35.60
C LEU A 32 -9.75 18.09 -36.04
N HIS A 33 -10.63 17.99 -37.02
CA HIS A 33 -11.04 16.69 -37.53
C HIS A 33 -9.87 15.97 -38.22
N GLN A 34 -9.09 16.65 -39.05
CA GLN A 34 -7.92 16.06 -39.68
C GLN A 34 -6.88 15.64 -38.65
N GLN A 35 -6.61 16.51 -37.67
CA GLN A 35 -5.69 16.16 -36.55
C GLN A 35 -6.16 14.91 -35.81
N LEU A 36 -7.46 14.78 -35.52
CA LEU A 36 -8.03 13.61 -34.87
C LEU A 36 -7.81 12.33 -35.67
N VAL A 37 -8.03 12.39 -37.00
CA VAL A 37 -7.80 11.27 -37.91
C VAL A 37 -6.33 10.85 -37.90
N ASP A 38 -5.42 11.81 -38.05
CA ASP A 38 -3.97 11.56 -38.11
C ASP A 38 -3.46 10.94 -36.79
N GLU A 39 -3.94 11.44 -35.65
CA GLU A 39 -3.57 10.92 -34.32
C GLU A 39 -4.10 9.50 -34.08
N ILE A 40 -5.31 9.18 -34.55
CA ILE A 40 -5.87 7.83 -34.42
C ILE A 40 -5.15 6.86 -35.35
N GLU A 41 -4.87 7.23 -36.60
CA GLU A 41 -4.07 6.38 -37.50
C GLU A 41 -2.69 6.09 -36.92
N LEU A 42 -2.07 7.07 -36.24
CA LEU A 42 -0.80 6.88 -35.55
C LEU A 42 -0.94 5.89 -34.37
N LEU A 43 -1.99 6.02 -33.59
CA LEU A 43 -2.27 5.11 -32.47
C LEU A 43 -2.54 3.69 -32.94
N ASP A 44 -3.34 3.49 -33.98
CA ASP A 44 -3.64 2.19 -34.57
C ASP A 44 -2.38 1.48 -35.11
N GLY A 45 -1.40 2.29 -35.59
CA GLY A 45 -0.13 1.75 -36.08
C GLY A 45 0.93 1.49 -35.01
N ALA A 46 0.86 2.17 -33.85
CA ALA A 46 1.91 2.16 -32.84
C ALA A 46 1.49 1.53 -31.49
N ALA A 47 0.20 1.50 -31.19
CA ALA A 47 -0.31 0.92 -29.94
C ALA A 47 -0.59 -0.57 -30.09
N GLU A 48 -0.61 -1.28 -28.95
CA GLU A 48 -1.08 -2.67 -28.91
C GLU A 48 -2.60 -2.73 -29.13
N GLU A 49 -3.05 -3.73 -29.90
CA GLU A 49 -4.48 -4.02 -30.04
C GLU A 49 -5.11 -4.35 -28.66
N PHE A 50 -6.35 -3.90 -28.48
CA PHE A 50 -7.09 -4.20 -27.27
C PHE A 50 -7.35 -5.70 -27.15
N ASP A 51 -6.86 -6.30 -26.08
CA ASP A 51 -7.03 -7.69 -25.72
C ASP A 51 -7.55 -7.79 -24.27
N LEU A 52 -8.80 -8.27 -24.13
CA LEU A 52 -9.43 -8.41 -22.82
C LEU A 52 -8.67 -9.37 -21.89
N ASP A 53 -8.14 -10.46 -22.44
CA ASP A 53 -7.38 -11.43 -21.63
C ASP A 53 -6.08 -10.84 -21.11
N LYS A 54 -5.41 -10.02 -21.91
CA LYS A 54 -4.24 -9.25 -21.45
C LYS A 54 -4.61 -8.22 -20.37
N VAL A 55 -5.76 -7.55 -20.51
CA VAL A 55 -6.26 -6.63 -19.48
C VAL A 55 -6.52 -7.37 -18.17
N LEU A 56 -7.22 -8.51 -18.23
CA LEU A 56 -7.54 -9.31 -17.04
C LEU A 56 -6.32 -9.90 -16.36
N ARG A 57 -5.22 -10.13 -17.09
CA ARG A 57 -3.93 -10.55 -16.52
C ARG A 57 -3.05 -9.40 -16.06
N GLY A 58 -3.45 -8.14 -16.31
CA GLY A 58 -2.67 -6.95 -15.95
C GLY A 58 -1.49 -6.66 -16.89
N GLU A 59 -1.46 -7.27 -18.07
CA GLU A 59 -0.45 -7.07 -19.10
C GLU A 59 -0.74 -5.85 -19.99
N LEU A 60 -2.01 -5.44 -20.04
CA LEU A 60 -2.50 -4.30 -20.79
C LEU A 60 -3.38 -3.42 -19.90
N SER A 61 -3.19 -2.11 -19.93
CA SER A 61 -3.96 -1.13 -19.17
C SER A 61 -4.83 -0.29 -20.10
N PRO A 62 -6.18 -0.40 -20.03
CA PRO A 62 -7.07 0.45 -20.80
C PRO A 62 -7.05 1.89 -20.25
N VAL A 63 -7.04 2.87 -21.16
CA VAL A 63 -7.03 4.29 -20.83
C VAL A 63 -8.36 4.92 -21.21
N PHE A 64 -8.93 5.71 -20.31
CA PHE A 64 -10.16 6.46 -20.50
C PHE A 64 -9.92 7.95 -20.25
N PHE A 65 -10.47 8.79 -21.10
CA PHE A 65 -10.45 10.23 -20.91
C PHE A 65 -11.80 10.68 -20.32
N GLY A 66 -11.73 11.48 -19.28
CA GLY A 66 -12.93 11.95 -18.60
C GLY A 66 -12.70 13.17 -17.73
N SER A 67 -13.77 13.82 -17.34
CA SER A 67 -13.78 14.94 -16.42
C SER A 67 -14.85 14.75 -15.35
N ALA A 68 -14.44 14.56 -14.11
CA ALA A 68 -15.36 14.46 -12.99
C ALA A 68 -16.16 15.77 -12.75
N LEU A 69 -15.56 16.92 -13.09
CA LEU A 69 -16.20 18.22 -12.94
C LEU A 69 -17.41 18.40 -13.87
N THR A 70 -17.32 17.91 -15.10
CA THR A 70 -18.36 18.04 -16.11
C THR A 70 -19.12 16.73 -16.36
N ASN A 71 -18.78 15.65 -15.66
CA ASN A 71 -19.25 14.28 -15.89
C ASN A 71 -18.96 13.75 -17.30
N PHE A 72 -18.05 14.40 -18.05
CA PHE A 72 -17.65 13.92 -19.36
C PHE A 72 -16.95 12.58 -19.28
N GLY A 73 -17.34 11.60 -20.08
CA GLY A 73 -16.73 10.27 -20.20
C GLY A 73 -16.95 9.34 -18.99
N VAL A 74 -17.68 9.77 -17.94
CA VAL A 74 -17.87 8.96 -16.71
C VAL A 74 -18.76 7.75 -16.99
N GLU A 75 -19.85 7.91 -17.72
CA GLU A 75 -20.78 6.81 -18.03
C GLU A 75 -20.11 5.73 -18.91
N PRO A 76 -19.46 6.07 -20.06
CA PRO A 76 -18.69 5.09 -20.83
C PRO A 76 -17.58 4.40 -20.03
N PHE A 77 -16.91 5.14 -19.14
CA PHE A 77 -15.93 4.55 -18.23
C PHE A 77 -16.58 3.48 -17.34
N LEU A 78 -17.68 3.80 -16.65
CA LEU A 78 -18.35 2.87 -15.73
C LEU A 78 -18.87 1.63 -16.45
N GLU A 79 -19.48 1.79 -17.65
CA GLU A 79 -19.93 0.66 -18.47
C GLU A 79 -18.78 -0.29 -18.82
N ASN A 80 -17.65 0.28 -19.27
CA ASN A 80 -16.47 -0.52 -19.60
C ASN A 80 -15.81 -1.09 -18.35
N PHE A 81 -15.75 -0.35 -17.24
CA PHE A 81 -15.22 -0.83 -15.97
C PHE A 81 -15.91 -2.13 -15.53
N LEU A 82 -17.24 -2.20 -15.60
CA LEU A 82 -17.99 -3.43 -15.29
C LEU A 82 -17.62 -4.63 -16.18
N ARG A 83 -17.18 -4.37 -17.42
CA ARG A 83 -16.77 -5.41 -18.37
C ARG A 83 -15.31 -5.83 -18.23
N LEU A 84 -14.48 -4.91 -17.75
CA LEU A 84 -13.03 -5.08 -17.63
C LEU A 84 -12.59 -5.59 -16.25
N THR A 85 -13.46 -5.50 -15.23
CA THR A 85 -13.14 -6.00 -13.89
C THR A 85 -13.36 -7.51 -13.79
N SER A 86 -12.35 -8.19 -13.26
CA SER A 86 -12.44 -9.61 -12.91
C SER A 86 -12.99 -9.81 -11.49
N ALA A 87 -13.45 -11.02 -11.19
CA ALA A 87 -13.64 -11.44 -9.81
C ALA A 87 -12.31 -11.38 -9.02
N PRO A 88 -12.36 -11.24 -7.68
CA PRO A 88 -11.16 -11.26 -6.86
C PRO A 88 -10.31 -12.52 -7.11
N LEU A 89 -9.04 -12.32 -7.47
CA LEU A 89 -8.13 -13.42 -7.74
C LEU A 89 -7.78 -14.17 -6.46
N ALA A 90 -7.57 -15.49 -6.59
CA ALA A 90 -7.08 -16.35 -5.52
C ALA A 90 -5.67 -15.88 -5.09
N ARG A 91 -5.43 -15.81 -3.78
CA ARG A 91 -4.08 -15.57 -3.25
C ARG A 91 -3.32 -16.88 -3.17
N VAL A 92 -2.01 -16.79 -3.37
CA VAL A 92 -1.11 -17.93 -3.28
C VAL A 92 -0.72 -18.15 -1.82
N ASP A 93 -0.78 -19.40 -1.36
CA ASP A 93 -0.23 -19.82 -0.09
C ASP A 93 1.31 -19.85 -0.19
N SER A 94 2.00 -19.01 0.58
CA SER A 94 3.47 -18.91 0.55
C SER A 94 4.18 -20.16 1.05
N LEU A 95 3.50 -21.04 1.80
CA LEU A 95 4.07 -22.31 2.29
C LEU A 95 4.10 -23.39 1.21
N THR A 96 3.12 -23.38 0.31
CA THR A 96 2.95 -24.44 -0.69
C THR A 96 3.18 -23.97 -2.13
N GLY A 97 3.12 -22.66 -2.39
CA GLY A 97 3.14 -22.10 -3.73
C GLY A 97 1.81 -22.27 -4.50
N GLU A 98 0.78 -22.82 -3.89
CA GLU A 98 -0.50 -23.12 -4.55
C GLU A 98 -1.53 -22.02 -4.32
N PRO A 99 -2.39 -21.73 -5.30
CA PRO A 99 -3.49 -20.79 -5.12
C PRO A 99 -4.53 -21.36 -4.14
N VAL A 100 -5.01 -20.51 -3.23
CA VAL A 100 -6.06 -20.84 -2.26
C VAL A 100 -7.41 -20.62 -2.93
N ASP A 101 -8.18 -21.68 -3.16
CA ASP A 101 -9.51 -21.60 -3.74
C ASP A 101 -10.43 -20.71 -2.87
N PRO A 102 -10.97 -19.60 -3.41
CA PRO A 102 -11.88 -18.73 -2.66
C PRO A 102 -13.16 -19.42 -2.19
N CYS A 103 -13.60 -20.46 -2.92
CA CYS A 103 -14.85 -21.18 -2.66
C CYS A 103 -14.71 -22.35 -1.69
N ARG A 104 -13.52 -22.63 -1.13
CA ARG A 104 -13.35 -23.68 -0.11
C ARG A 104 -14.04 -23.31 1.20
N ASP A 105 -14.40 -24.29 2.01
CA ASP A 105 -15.13 -24.10 3.26
C ASP A 105 -14.27 -23.43 4.37
N GLU A 106 -12.94 -23.70 4.39
CA GLU A 106 -12.06 -23.16 5.40
C GLU A 106 -11.85 -21.66 5.19
N PHE A 107 -12.11 -20.92 6.27
CA PHE A 107 -11.85 -19.48 6.30
C PHE A 107 -10.36 -19.19 6.22
N SER A 108 -10.01 -18.22 5.38
CA SER A 108 -8.72 -17.54 5.44
C SER A 108 -8.87 -16.06 5.10
N ALA A 109 -8.07 -15.23 5.74
CA ALA A 109 -8.08 -13.79 5.53
C ALA A 109 -6.67 -13.20 5.69
N PHE A 110 -6.48 -12.01 5.13
CA PHE A 110 -5.23 -11.31 5.08
C PHE A 110 -5.41 -9.87 5.55
N ILE A 111 -4.63 -9.46 6.56
CA ILE A 111 -4.62 -8.08 7.08
C ILE A 111 -3.77 -7.21 6.15
N PHE A 112 -4.40 -6.25 5.49
CA PHE A 112 -3.69 -5.40 4.52
C PHE A 112 -3.56 -3.94 4.96
N LYS A 113 -4.33 -3.51 5.97
CA LYS A 113 -4.30 -2.14 6.48
C LYS A 113 -4.63 -2.10 7.96
N ILE A 114 -3.98 -1.23 8.69
CA ILE A 114 -4.33 -0.88 10.07
C ILE A 114 -4.57 0.63 10.11
N GLN A 115 -5.58 1.05 10.83
CA GLN A 115 -5.88 2.45 11.05
C GLN A 115 -6.26 2.69 12.50
N ALA A 116 -5.56 3.61 13.15
CA ALA A 116 -5.84 4.03 14.51
C ALA A 116 -6.50 5.40 14.56
N ASN A 117 -7.15 5.71 15.68
CA ASN A 117 -7.70 7.04 15.99
C ASN A 117 -8.68 7.62 14.95
N MET A 118 -9.43 6.76 14.26
CA MET A 118 -10.48 7.22 13.31
C MET A 118 -11.52 8.10 14.00
N ASN A 119 -11.81 7.82 15.27
CA ASN A 119 -12.64 8.66 16.10
C ASN A 119 -11.80 9.26 17.22
N LYS A 120 -11.66 10.60 17.25
CA LYS A 120 -10.90 11.32 18.28
C LYS A 120 -11.44 11.10 19.71
N ALA A 121 -12.72 10.77 19.86
CA ALA A 121 -13.36 10.50 21.15
C ALA A 121 -13.08 9.08 21.68
N HIS A 122 -12.82 8.14 20.78
CA HIS A 122 -12.53 6.76 21.10
C HIS A 122 -11.21 6.39 20.42
N ARG A 123 -10.17 6.14 21.18
CA ARG A 123 -8.86 5.67 20.68
C ARG A 123 -9.00 4.25 20.15
N ASP A 124 -9.76 4.10 19.06
CA ASP A 124 -10.00 2.84 18.40
C ASP A 124 -8.90 2.56 17.35
N ARG A 125 -8.58 1.30 17.24
CA ARG A 125 -7.70 0.77 16.20
C ARG A 125 -8.46 -0.31 15.46
N ILE A 126 -8.45 -0.24 14.13
CA ILE A 126 -9.13 -1.18 13.25
C ILE A 126 -8.10 -1.82 12.33
N ALA A 127 -8.10 -3.13 12.30
CA ALA A 127 -7.37 -3.92 11.31
C ALA A 127 -8.33 -4.31 10.18
N PHE A 128 -8.03 -3.88 8.96
CA PHE A 128 -8.80 -4.23 7.77
C PHE A 128 -8.26 -5.52 7.19
N MET A 129 -9.15 -6.50 7.08
CA MET A 129 -8.82 -7.77 6.45
C MET A 129 -9.66 -8.01 5.19
N ARG A 130 -9.03 -8.58 4.17
CA ARG A 130 -9.69 -9.18 3.02
C ARG A 130 -9.89 -10.65 3.29
N ILE A 131 -11.11 -11.14 3.13
CA ILE A 131 -11.40 -12.57 3.19
C ILE A 131 -10.93 -13.20 1.89
N CYS A 132 -10.08 -14.22 1.98
CA CYS A 132 -9.47 -14.89 0.83
C CYS A 132 -10.17 -16.21 0.50
N SER A 133 -10.75 -16.88 1.49
CA SER A 133 -11.54 -18.10 1.31
C SER A 133 -12.53 -18.33 2.44
N GLY A 134 -13.54 -19.12 2.19
CA GLY A 134 -14.56 -19.52 3.16
C GLY A 134 -15.44 -18.37 3.63
N LYS A 135 -15.96 -18.49 4.84
CA LYS A 135 -16.92 -17.59 5.45
C LYS A 135 -16.41 -17.06 6.79
N PHE A 136 -16.51 -15.75 6.99
CA PHE A 136 -16.38 -15.12 8.30
C PHE A 136 -17.73 -15.16 9.03
N GLU A 137 -17.71 -15.50 10.31
CA GLU A 137 -18.84 -15.38 11.23
C GLU A 137 -18.41 -14.62 12.46
N ARG A 138 -19.24 -13.70 12.93
CA ARG A 138 -18.95 -12.91 14.14
C ARG A 138 -18.73 -13.80 15.34
N GLY A 139 -17.61 -13.61 16.02
CA GLY A 139 -17.25 -14.38 17.20
C GLY A 139 -16.58 -15.72 16.93
N MET A 140 -16.32 -16.05 15.66
CA MET A 140 -15.55 -17.25 15.30
C MET A 140 -14.13 -17.21 15.86
N GLU A 141 -13.53 -18.38 16.02
CA GLU A 141 -12.11 -18.51 16.33
C GLU A 141 -11.29 -18.75 15.06
N ALA A 142 -10.19 -18.04 14.93
CA ALA A 142 -9.23 -18.22 13.84
C ALA A 142 -7.82 -18.34 14.41
N TYR A 143 -6.97 -19.04 13.69
CA TYR A 143 -5.55 -19.14 13.99
C TYR A 143 -4.80 -17.96 13.37
N HIS A 144 -4.11 -17.19 14.20
CA HIS A 144 -3.21 -16.12 13.80
C HIS A 144 -1.85 -16.74 13.49
N VAL A 145 -1.50 -16.80 12.20
CA VAL A 145 -0.38 -17.61 11.74
C VAL A 145 0.95 -17.08 12.25
N GLN A 146 1.19 -15.77 12.16
CA GLN A 146 2.45 -15.14 12.56
C GLN A 146 2.68 -15.22 14.09
N GLU A 147 1.61 -15.14 14.88
CA GLU A 147 1.69 -15.22 16.34
C GLU A 147 1.60 -16.66 16.88
N GLY A 148 1.26 -17.62 16.03
CA GLY A 148 1.16 -19.03 16.42
C GLY A 148 0.05 -19.36 17.43
N LYS A 149 -1.03 -18.55 17.51
CA LYS A 149 -2.10 -18.69 18.50
C LYS A 149 -3.50 -18.55 17.91
N ASN A 150 -4.48 -19.15 18.58
CA ASN A 150 -5.88 -18.92 18.24
C ASN A 150 -6.36 -17.60 18.86
N ILE A 151 -7.16 -16.87 18.10
CA ILE A 151 -7.79 -15.63 18.53
C ILE A 151 -9.27 -15.65 18.19
N LYS A 152 -10.07 -14.93 18.97
CA LYS A 152 -11.50 -14.76 18.74
C LYS A 152 -11.74 -13.49 17.93
N LEU A 153 -12.41 -13.62 16.79
CA LEU A 153 -12.79 -12.50 15.93
C LEU A 153 -14.13 -11.92 16.40
N ALA A 154 -14.06 -11.03 17.40
CA ALA A 154 -15.23 -10.64 18.18
C ALA A 154 -16.27 -9.83 17.39
N THR A 155 -15.85 -8.86 16.60
CA THR A 155 -16.76 -7.95 15.86
C THR A 155 -16.17 -7.57 14.52
N GLY A 156 -16.82 -7.97 13.44
CA GLY A 156 -16.59 -7.46 12.11
C GLY A 156 -17.36 -6.17 11.90
N THR A 157 -16.74 -5.18 11.30
CA THR A 157 -17.36 -3.90 10.96
C THR A 157 -17.13 -3.61 9.49
N GLN A 158 -18.18 -3.31 8.77
CA GLN A 158 -18.09 -2.74 7.42
C GLN A 158 -18.12 -1.23 7.51
N LEU A 159 -17.21 -0.58 6.80
CA LEU A 159 -17.11 0.87 6.76
C LEU A 159 -17.63 1.35 5.40
N MET A 160 -18.65 2.20 5.43
CA MET A 160 -19.09 2.98 4.28
C MET A 160 -18.94 4.46 4.64
N ALA A 161 -17.88 5.08 4.16
CA ALA A 161 -17.47 6.45 4.51
C ALA A 161 -17.35 6.62 6.04
N GLN A 162 -18.24 7.36 6.68
CA GLN A 162 -18.24 7.56 8.14
C GLN A 162 -19.14 6.57 8.90
N ASP A 163 -19.98 5.84 8.17
CA ASP A 163 -20.92 4.90 8.78
C ASP A 163 -20.25 3.56 9.05
N ARG A 164 -20.54 3.01 10.23
CA ARG A 164 -20.06 1.69 10.66
C ARG A 164 -21.26 0.77 10.82
N ALA A 165 -21.31 -0.28 10.05
CA ALA A 165 -22.28 -1.35 10.20
C ALA A 165 -21.60 -2.59 10.79
N ILE A 166 -22.24 -3.24 11.76
CA ILE A 166 -21.78 -4.52 12.27
C ILE A 166 -22.09 -5.58 11.22
N VAL A 167 -21.11 -6.43 10.94
CA VAL A 167 -21.22 -7.53 9.99
C VAL A 167 -21.21 -8.83 10.75
N ASP A 168 -22.28 -9.61 10.61
CA ASP A 168 -22.40 -10.92 11.21
C ASP A 168 -21.73 -12.01 10.35
N GLU A 169 -21.81 -11.85 9.02
CA GLU A 169 -21.26 -12.79 8.04
C GLU A 169 -20.59 -12.03 6.87
N ALA A 170 -19.49 -12.57 6.36
CA ALA A 170 -18.82 -12.07 5.16
C ALA A 170 -18.10 -13.22 4.44
N TYR A 171 -17.87 -13.05 3.15
CA TYR A 171 -17.41 -14.11 2.25
C TYR A 171 -16.11 -13.73 1.53
N ALA A 172 -15.52 -14.71 0.83
CA ALA A 172 -14.31 -14.49 0.05
C ALA A 172 -14.48 -13.32 -0.94
N GLY A 173 -13.53 -12.38 -0.89
CA GLY A 173 -13.57 -11.12 -1.64
C GLY A 173 -14.02 -9.91 -0.80
N ASP A 174 -14.79 -10.12 0.26
CA ASP A 174 -15.22 -9.05 1.15
C ASP A 174 -14.05 -8.47 1.98
N ILE A 175 -14.19 -7.19 2.29
CA ILE A 175 -13.29 -6.46 3.18
C ILE A 175 -14.07 -6.06 4.42
N ILE A 176 -13.57 -6.48 5.58
CA ILE A 176 -14.14 -6.10 6.87
C ILE A 176 -13.06 -5.58 7.83
N GLY A 177 -13.46 -4.67 8.72
CA GLY A 177 -12.61 -4.15 9.79
C GLY A 177 -12.82 -4.93 11.08
N LEU A 178 -11.74 -5.33 11.72
CA LEU A 178 -11.75 -5.93 13.07
C LEU A 178 -11.28 -4.88 14.09
N PHE A 179 -11.95 -4.81 15.22
CA PHE A 179 -11.39 -4.06 16.35
C PHE A 179 -10.06 -4.71 16.76
N ASP A 180 -9.02 -3.89 16.80
CA ASP A 180 -7.66 -4.35 17.08
C ASP A 180 -7.15 -3.79 18.42
N PRO A 181 -6.96 -4.63 19.43
CA PRO A 181 -6.34 -4.22 20.69
C PRO A 181 -4.81 -4.01 20.57
N GLY A 182 -4.24 -4.09 19.38
CA GLY A 182 -2.81 -3.97 19.11
C GLY A 182 -2.10 -5.28 18.86
N ILE A 183 -2.86 -6.31 18.43
CA ILE A 183 -2.31 -7.66 18.18
C ILE A 183 -2.07 -7.96 16.72
N PHE A 184 -2.60 -7.14 15.81
CA PHE A 184 -2.45 -7.36 14.38
C PHE A 184 -1.35 -6.48 13.78
N SER A 185 -0.71 -7.03 12.75
CA SER A 185 0.23 -6.34 11.87
C SER A 185 -0.21 -6.44 10.42
N ILE A 186 0.21 -5.47 9.58
CA ILE A 186 -0.01 -5.55 8.14
C ILE A 186 0.78 -6.74 7.60
N GLY A 187 0.12 -7.62 6.84
CA GLY A 187 0.69 -8.86 6.35
C GLY A 187 0.25 -10.10 7.12
N ASP A 188 -0.44 -9.95 8.25
CA ASP A 188 -0.89 -11.09 9.04
C ASP A 188 -1.93 -11.92 8.31
N THR A 189 -1.84 -13.25 8.51
CA THR A 189 -2.78 -14.22 7.99
C THR A 189 -3.59 -14.83 9.10
N LEU A 190 -4.90 -14.88 8.91
CA LEU A 190 -5.85 -15.55 9.77
C LEU A 190 -6.46 -16.74 9.02
N CYS A 191 -6.51 -17.91 9.64
CA CYS A 191 -7.11 -19.07 8.98
C CYS A 191 -7.78 -20.04 9.98
N THR A 192 -8.67 -20.88 9.44
CA THR A 192 -9.25 -22.03 10.16
C THR A 192 -8.79 -23.34 9.54
N GLY A 193 -9.22 -24.46 10.12
CA GLY A 193 -8.90 -25.78 9.60
C GLY A 193 -7.57 -26.36 10.10
N LYS A 194 -7.32 -27.62 9.71
CA LYS A 194 -6.14 -28.37 10.13
C LYS A 194 -4.88 -27.98 9.35
N LYS A 195 -5.04 -27.74 8.04
CA LYS A 195 -3.96 -27.27 7.17
C LYS A 195 -3.90 -25.75 7.25
N LYS A 196 -2.83 -25.23 7.82
CA LYS A 196 -2.61 -23.79 7.89
C LYS A 196 -2.18 -23.27 6.52
N VAL A 197 -2.63 -22.06 6.19
CA VAL A 197 -2.16 -21.29 5.03
C VAL A 197 -1.49 -20.04 5.54
N GLN A 198 -0.53 -19.55 4.80
CA GLN A 198 0.14 -18.28 5.06
C GLN A 198 0.21 -17.49 3.75
N PHE A 199 -0.22 -16.26 3.78
CA PHE A 199 -0.08 -15.38 2.63
C PHE A 199 1.21 -14.58 2.73
N ALA A 200 1.83 -14.31 1.58
CA ALA A 200 2.95 -13.39 1.50
C ALA A 200 2.53 -12.00 1.99
N GLY A 201 3.42 -11.32 2.70
CA GLY A 201 3.23 -9.97 3.18
C GLY A 201 3.04 -8.96 2.04
N ILE A 202 2.78 -7.70 2.40
CA ILE A 202 2.80 -6.58 1.45
C ILE A 202 4.26 -6.09 1.37
N PRO A 203 4.84 -5.98 0.17
CA PRO A 203 6.16 -5.42 0.00
C PRO A 203 6.24 -4.01 0.62
N THR A 204 7.27 -3.77 1.41
CA THR A 204 7.55 -2.44 1.94
C THR A 204 8.47 -1.71 0.97
N PHE A 205 8.02 -0.58 0.44
CA PHE A 205 8.83 0.25 -0.44
C PHE A 205 10.00 0.87 0.34
N SER A 206 11.16 0.91 -0.31
CA SER A 206 12.30 1.63 0.23
C SER A 206 11.97 3.12 0.37
N PRO A 207 12.23 3.76 1.52
CA PRO A 207 12.09 5.20 1.65
C PRO A 207 13.06 5.95 0.76
N GLU A 208 12.62 7.12 0.27
CA GLU A 208 13.43 8.04 -0.53
C GLU A 208 13.83 9.30 0.26
N HIS A 209 13.11 9.57 1.37
CA HIS A 209 13.36 10.74 2.20
C HIS A 209 13.52 10.33 3.66
N PHE A 210 14.53 10.90 4.32
CA PHE A 210 14.84 10.57 5.70
C PHE A 210 14.90 11.81 6.56
N ALA A 211 14.36 11.72 7.77
CA ALA A 211 14.41 12.79 8.74
C ALA A 211 14.70 12.27 10.14
N ARG A 212 15.48 13.01 10.91
CA ARG A 212 15.62 12.82 12.35
C ARG A 212 14.46 13.52 13.03
N ILE A 213 13.80 12.82 13.93
CA ILE A 213 12.64 13.32 14.66
C ILE A 213 12.96 13.34 16.15
N GLU A 214 12.82 14.51 16.75
CA GLU A 214 13.02 14.73 18.17
C GLU A 214 11.78 15.40 18.78
N GLN A 215 11.39 14.96 19.97
CA GLN A 215 10.35 15.64 20.74
C GLN A 215 10.90 16.95 21.34
N LYS A 216 10.11 18.03 21.30
CA LYS A 216 10.49 19.30 21.94
C LYS A 216 10.38 19.25 23.46
N ASP A 217 9.39 18.53 23.98
CA ASP A 217 9.10 18.39 25.41
C ASP A 217 9.42 16.97 25.88
N THR A 218 10.46 16.82 26.68
CA THR A 218 10.90 15.53 27.23
C THR A 218 9.87 14.89 28.17
N MET A 219 8.98 15.67 28.78
CA MET A 219 7.89 15.12 29.63
C MET A 219 6.84 14.36 28.83
N LYS A 220 6.74 14.62 27.52
CA LYS A 220 5.82 13.94 26.61
C LYS A 220 6.39 12.69 25.93
N ARG A 221 7.51 12.16 26.43
CA ARG A 221 8.19 11.00 25.84
C ARG A 221 7.30 9.79 25.62
N LYS A 222 6.43 9.45 26.58
CA LYS A 222 5.51 8.30 26.45
C LYS A 222 4.51 8.49 25.30
N GLN A 223 4.00 9.70 25.16
CA GLN A 223 3.07 10.04 24.06
C GLN A 223 3.79 10.04 22.72
N PHE A 224 5.03 10.54 22.67
CA PHE A 224 5.88 10.53 21.48
C PHE A 224 6.13 9.12 21.01
N VAL A 225 6.66 8.25 21.85
CA VAL A 225 6.98 6.85 21.51
C VAL A 225 5.70 6.13 21.02
N LYS A 226 4.60 6.27 21.79
CA LYS A 226 3.33 5.67 21.41
C LYS A 226 2.81 6.17 20.07
N GLY A 227 2.89 7.48 19.81
CA GLY A 227 2.43 8.08 18.55
C GLY A 227 3.26 7.60 17.36
N MET A 228 4.59 7.60 17.51
CA MET A 228 5.51 7.11 16.48
C MET A 228 5.23 5.64 16.14
N GLU A 229 5.15 4.78 17.16
CA GLU A 229 4.89 3.36 16.97
C GLU A 229 3.53 3.09 16.28
N GLN A 230 2.46 3.78 16.70
CA GLN A 230 1.16 3.59 16.10
C GLN A 230 1.12 4.04 14.63
N ILE A 231 1.70 5.21 14.32
CA ILE A 231 1.74 5.73 12.95
C ILE A 231 2.60 4.83 12.04
N ALA A 232 3.69 4.26 12.58
CA ALA A 232 4.51 3.29 11.84
C ALA A 232 3.77 1.97 11.59
N GLN A 233 3.03 1.48 12.58
CA GLN A 233 2.22 0.25 12.44
C GLN A 233 1.09 0.39 11.40
N GLU A 234 0.63 1.61 11.14
CA GLU A 234 -0.30 1.91 10.04
C GLU A 234 0.38 1.89 8.65
N GLY A 235 1.71 1.79 8.59
CA GLY A 235 2.48 1.82 7.35
C GLY A 235 2.68 3.22 6.77
N ALA A 236 2.33 4.28 7.51
CA ALA A 236 2.47 5.66 7.03
C ALA A 236 3.93 6.14 7.01
N ILE A 237 4.77 5.61 7.90
CA ILE A 237 6.19 5.91 8.04
C ILE A 237 6.96 4.63 8.37
N GLN A 238 8.26 4.63 8.11
CA GLN A 238 9.19 3.62 8.61
C GLN A 238 10.09 4.23 9.67
N ILE A 239 10.32 3.50 10.76
CA ILE A 239 11.13 3.95 11.88
C ILE A 239 12.42 3.14 11.91
N PHE A 240 13.53 3.85 11.99
CA PHE A 240 14.86 3.28 12.10
C PHE A 240 15.55 3.80 13.37
N ARG A 241 16.31 2.93 14.01
CA ARG A 241 17.13 3.22 15.17
C ARG A 241 18.58 2.93 14.86
N GLU A 242 19.49 3.63 15.48
CA GLU A 242 20.90 3.26 15.44
C GLU A 242 21.09 1.87 16.05
N VAL A 243 21.95 1.04 15.46
CA VAL A 243 22.23 -0.32 15.97
C VAL A 243 22.69 -0.26 17.42
N GLY A 244 21.90 -0.84 18.33
CA GLY A 244 22.13 -0.77 19.78
C GLY A 244 21.74 0.55 20.43
N GLY A 245 21.08 1.47 19.72
CA GLY A 245 20.57 2.75 20.20
C GLY A 245 19.17 2.65 20.80
N GLY A 246 18.82 3.66 21.62
CA GLY A 246 17.46 3.82 22.17
C GLY A 246 16.54 4.62 21.24
N MET A 247 15.29 4.85 21.72
CA MET A 247 14.28 5.72 21.05
C MET A 247 14.54 7.22 21.30
N GLU A 248 15.78 7.62 21.57
CA GLU A 248 16.12 9.01 21.84
C GLU A 248 16.32 9.81 20.55
N GLU A 249 16.94 9.18 19.56
CA GLU A 249 17.08 9.70 18.22
C GLU A 249 16.43 8.73 17.22
N VAL A 250 15.27 9.10 16.72
CA VAL A 250 14.53 8.31 15.77
C VAL A 250 14.75 8.85 14.37
N VAL A 251 15.23 7.99 13.47
CA VAL A 251 15.24 8.28 12.04
C VAL A 251 13.94 7.75 11.44
N VAL A 252 13.25 8.61 10.72
CA VAL A 252 12.03 8.25 9.97
C VAL A 252 12.35 8.25 8.49
N GLY A 253 11.94 7.20 7.80
CA GLY A 253 11.96 7.10 6.36
C GLY A 253 10.55 7.15 5.78
N VAL A 254 10.39 7.87 4.69
CA VAL A 254 9.12 8.02 3.94
C VAL A 254 9.38 8.00 2.44
N VAL A 255 8.37 7.60 1.68
CA VAL A 255 8.43 7.59 0.21
C VAL A 255 8.24 9.00 -0.35
N GLY A 256 7.41 9.82 0.31
CA GLY A 256 7.14 11.20 -0.12
C GLY A 256 7.19 12.20 1.03
N VAL A 257 7.70 13.41 0.76
CA VAL A 257 7.90 14.48 1.76
C VAL A 257 6.62 14.84 2.51
N LEU A 258 5.45 14.81 1.84
CA LEU A 258 4.16 15.10 2.48
C LEU A 258 3.83 14.16 3.65
N GLN A 259 4.37 12.95 3.67
CA GLN A 259 4.18 12.03 4.81
C GLN A 259 4.84 12.57 6.10
N LEU A 260 5.90 13.35 5.98
CA LEU A 260 6.54 14.01 7.13
C LEU A 260 5.66 15.12 7.71
N GLU A 261 5.00 15.89 6.86
CA GLU A 261 4.03 16.92 7.30
C GLU A 261 2.81 16.28 7.98
N VAL A 262 2.32 15.18 7.43
CA VAL A 262 1.23 14.39 8.05
C VAL A 262 1.67 13.82 9.39
N LEU A 263 2.91 13.35 9.52
CA LEU A 263 3.46 12.87 10.79
C LEU A 263 3.46 13.99 11.85
N GLU A 264 3.98 15.17 11.51
CA GLU A 264 4.00 16.32 12.43
C GLU A 264 2.60 16.72 12.86
N TYR A 265 1.69 16.85 11.89
CA TYR A 265 0.28 17.19 12.16
C TYR A 265 -0.39 16.17 13.08
N ARG A 266 -0.22 14.87 12.83
CA ARG A 266 -0.82 13.80 13.63
C ARG A 266 -0.24 13.73 15.03
N LEU A 267 1.09 13.82 15.19
CA LEU A 267 1.72 13.85 16.52
C LEU A 267 1.21 15.01 17.36
N ASN A 268 1.03 16.18 16.75
CA ASN A 268 0.51 17.34 17.45
C ASN A 268 -0.99 17.17 17.81
N THR A 269 -1.84 16.80 16.83
CA THR A 269 -3.30 16.80 17.01
C THR A 269 -3.86 15.59 17.75
N GLU A 270 -3.24 14.42 17.58
CA GLU A 270 -3.72 13.16 18.17
C GLU A 270 -3.00 12.81 19.48
N TYR A 271 -1.72 13.14 19.59
CA TYR A 271 -0.87 12.78 20.74
C TYR A 271 -0.45 13.98 21.60
N ASN A 272 -0.76 15.21 21.16
CA ASN A 272 -0.35 16.44 21.80
C ASN A 272 1.17 16.54 21.99
N VAL A 273 1.92 16.15 20.96
CA VAL A 273 3.40 16.16 20.95
C VAL A 273 3.89 17.08 19.85
N GLU A 274 4.68 18.08 20.24
CA GLU A 274 5.42 18.91 19.29
C GLU A 274 6.79 18.29 19.03
N ILE A 275 7.19 18.25 17.76
CA ILE A 275 8.46 17.69 17.33
C ILE A 275 9.36 18.74 16.68
N ARG A 276 10.66 18.43 16.66
CA ARG A 276 11.65 19.04 15.78
C ARG A 276 12.00 18.01 14.72
N MET A 277 12.05 18.44 13.48
CA MET A 277 12.37 17.60 12.34
C MET A 277 13.62 18.15 11.65
N GLN A 278 14.58 17.30 11.37
CA GLN A 278 15.79 17.61 10.62
C GLN A 278 15.92 16.62 9.46
N GLN A 279 15.88 17.10 8.24
CA GLN A 279 16.13 16.26 7.07
C GLN A 279 17.56 15.72 7.10
N LEU A 280 17.72 14.47 6.69
CA LEU A 280 18.97 13.77 6.58
C LEU A 280 19.32 13.56 5.09
N PRO A 281 20.61 13.50 4.73
CA PRO A 281 21.06 13.44 3.34
C PRO A 281 21.02 12.03 2.75
N PHE A 282 20.28 11.10 3.36
CA PHE A 282 20.16 9.74 2.83
C PHE A 282 19.14 9.68 1.69
N GLU A 283 19.49 8.92 0.65
CA GLU A 283 18.67 8.73 -0.55
C GLU A 283 18.38 7.25 -0.81
N GLN A 284 19.17 6.35 -0.23
CA GLN A 284 19.10 4.92 -0.46
C GLN A 284 19.05 4.15 0.86
N LEU A 285 18.25 3.09 0.86
CA LEU A 285 18.19 2.15 1.97
C LEU A 285 18.37 0.73 1.41
N ARG A 286 19.16 -0.09 2.11
CA ARG A 286 19.35 -1.50 1.77
C ARG A 286 19.22 -2.38 3.01
N TRP A 287 18.49 -3.48 2.88
CA TRP A 287 18.40 -4.52 3.91
C TRP A 287 19.62 -5.43 3.85
N VAL A 288 20.22 -5.67 5.00
CA VAL A 288 21.32 -6.63 5.14
C VAL A 288 20.73 -8.02 5.29
N GLN A 289 21.00 -8.88 4.33
CA GLN A 289 20.47 -10.25 4.28
C GLN A 289 21.34 -11.27 5.05
N ASN A 290 22.51 -10.86 5.46
CA ASN A 290 23.42 -11.68 6.23
C ASN A 290 22.85 -12.05 7.60
N ASP A 291 23.12 -13.26 8.07
CA ASP A 291 22.69 -13.76 9.37
C ASP A 291 23.16 -12.81 10.51
N PRO A 292 22.23 -12.25 11.29
CA PRO A 292 22.53 -11.32 12.36
C PRO A 292 23.44 -11.88 13.45
N ASP A 293 23.41 -13.17 13.69
CA ASP A 293 24.18 -13.81 14.77
C ASP A 293 25.65 -14.03 14.38
N THR A 294 25.94 -14.12 13.11
CA THR A 294 27.29 -14.46 12.59
C THR A 294 27.96 -13.29 11.85
N TYR A 295 27.20 -12.25 11.45
CA TYR A 295 27.69 -11.15 10.64
C TYR A 295 27.64 -9.81 11.38
N ASN A 296 28.80 -9.20 11.63
CA ASN A 296 28.90 -7.97 12.41
C ASN A 296 29.02 -6.75 11.49
N LEU A 297 28.04 -5.84 11.55
CA LEU A 297 28.04 -4.61 10.75
C LEU A 297 29.17 -3.62 11.11
N ARG A 298 29.80 -3.75 12.28
CA ARG A 298 30.90 -2.88 12.71
C ARG A 298 32.23 -3.17 12.00
N ASP A 299 32.33 -4.35 11.41
CA ASP A 299 33.54 -4.81 10.73
C ASP A 299 33.54 -4.46 9.23
N LEU A 300 32.46 -3.80 8.75
CA LEU A 300 32.30 -3.40 7.36
C LEU A 300 33.14 -2.16 7.03
N ASP A 301 33.74 -2.19 5.82
CA ASP A 301 34.38 -1.02 5.21
C ASP A 301 33.29 -0.19 4.50
N LEU A 302 32.80 0.81 5.21
CA LEU A 302 31.73 1.70 4.76
C LEU A 302 32.26 3.14 4.63
N THR A 303 31.63 3.91 3.77
CA THR A 303 31.89 5.35 3.69
C THR A 303 31.45 6.04 4.99
N SER A 304 32.10 7.13 5.36
CA SER A 304 31.86 7.85 6.62
C SER A 304 30.44 8.41 6.76
N ASP A 305 29.71 8.54 5.67
CA ASP A 305 28.35 9.03 5.56
C ASP A 305 27.30 7.91 5.45
N THR A 306 27.74 6.65 5.46
CA THR A 306 26.84 5.48 5.56
C THR A 306 26.50 5.21 7.02
N LYS A 307 25.21 4.94 7.30
CA LYS A 307 24.72 4.69 8.65
C LYS A 307 24.07 3.32 8.78
N ALA A 308 24.52 2.52 9.76
CA ALA A 308 23.87 1.27 10.10
C ALA A 308 22.70 1.50 11.07
N VAL A 309 21.54 0.97 10.74
CA VAL A 309 20.31 1.13 11.52
C VAL A 309 19.54 -0.20 11.63
N GLU A 310 18.61 -0.24 12.56
CA GLU A 310 17.64 -1.33 12.74
C GLU A 310 16.23 -0.79 12.59
N ASP A 311 15.37 -1.57 11.95
CA ASP A 311 13.92 -1.29 11.90
C ASP A 311 13.20 -1.74 13.18
N MET A 312 11.89 -1.55 13.23
CA MET A 312 11.05 -1.94 14.37
C MET A 312 10.94 -3.47 14.56
N LYS A 313 11.28 -4.25 13.54
CA LYS A 313 11.27 -5.73 13.57
C LYS A 313 12.64 -6.32 13.94
N GLY A 314 13.67 -5.46 14.09
CA GLY A 314 15.05 -5.87 14.37
C GLY A 314 15.84 -6.26 13.12
N ASN A 315 15.32 -6.00 11.91
CA ASN A 315 16.09 -6.15 10.70
C ASN A 315 17.19 -5.10 10.65
N ARG A 316 18.37 -5.49 10.18
CA ARG A 316 19.51 -4.59 10.03
C ARG A 316 19.56 -4.02 8.63
N LEU A 317 19.81 -2.72 8.54
CA LEU A 317 19.80 -1.95 7.30
C LEU A 317 20.95 -0.97 7.27
N LEU A 318 21.30 -0.57 6.04
CA LEU A 318 22.27 0.48 5.78
C LEU A 318 21.59 1.65 5.06
N LEU A 319 21.80 2.86 5.54
CA LEU A 319 21.38 4.11 4.91
C LEU A 319 22.57 4.71 4.17
N PHE A 320 22.38 5.04 2.90
CA PHE A 320 23.40 5.59 2.01
C PHE A 320 22.97 6.95 1.46
N THR A 321 23.95 7.82 1.23
CA THR A 321 23.75 9.17 0.68
C THR A 321 23.78 9.20 -0.85
N SER A 322 24.17 8.09 -1.50
CA SER A 322 24.27 8.00 -2.96
C SER A 322 24.42 6.56 -3.44
N ASP A 323 24.15 6.31 -4.70
CA ASP A 323 24.42 5.03 -5.37
C ASP A 323 25.92 4.65 -5.34
N TRP A 324 26.79 5.64 -5.31
CA TRP A 324 28.21 5.39 -5.21
C TRP A 324 28.57 4.74 -3.86
N ALA A 325 27.99 5.22 -2.76
CA ALA A 325 28.22 4.65 -1.44
C ALA A 325 27.69 3.20 -1.34
N VAL A 326 26.59 2.88 -2.01
CA VAL A 326 26.07 1.49 -2.12
C VAL A 326 27.10 0.61 -2.81
N ARG A 327 27.59 1.02 -4.00
CA ARG A 327 28.59 0.26 -4.76
C ARG A 327 29.92 0.11 -4.01
N TRP A 328 30.29 1.14 -3.26
CA TRP A 328 31.46 1.07 -2.38
C TRP A 328 31.32 -0.05 -1.36
N ALA A 329 30.21 -0.07 -0.64
CA ALA A 329 29.94 -1.10 0.36
C ALA A 329 29.94 -2.52 -0.23
N GLU A 330 29.34 -2.72 -1.40
CA GLU A 330 29.30 -4.03 -2.09
C GLU A 330 30.69 -4.47 -2.58
N THR A 331 31.52 -3.53 -3.08
CA THR A 331 32.85 -3.86 -3.62
C THR A 331 33.90 -4.10 -2.56
N HIS A 332 33.81 -3.45 -1.41
CA HIS A 332 34.80 -3.55 -0.33
C HIS A 332 34.43 -4.58 0.75
N ASN A 333 33.26 -5.18 0.65
CA ASN A 333 32.78 -6.21 1.58
C ASN A 333 32.23 -7.41 0.81
N GLU A 334 33.08 -8.29 0.31
CA GLU A 334 32.72 -9.42 -0.57
C GLU A 334 31.61 -10.33 -0.02
N SER A 335 31.47 -10.43 1.30
CA SER A 335 30.45 -11.25 1.95
C SER A 335 29.13 -10.51 2.24
N LEU A 336 29.07 -9.20 2.00
CA LEU A 336 27.88 -8.38 2.26
C LEU A 336 26.80 -8.67 1.22
N GLN A 337 25.61 -9.03 1.70
CA GLN A 337 24.43 -9.26 0.87
C GLN A 337 23.40 -8.17 1.17
N LEU A 338 23.15 -7.33 0.16
CA LEU A 338 22.18 -6.25 0.23
C LEU A 338 20.94 -6.55 -0.61
N SER A 339 19.78 -6.12 -0.14
CA SER A 339 18.51 -6.17 -0.87
C SER A 339 17.84 -4.81 -0.87
N GLU A 340 17.18 -4.47 -1.97
CA GLU A 340 16.33 -3.27 -2.09
C GLU A 340 14.98 -3.44 -1.39
N PHE A 341 14.61 -4.68 -1.11
CA PHE A 341 13.34 -5.02 -0.47
C PHE A 341 13.58 -5.71 0.86
N GLY A 342 12.77 -5.37 1.85
CA GLY A 342 12.72 -6.11 3.11
C GLY A 342 12.25 -7.56 2.87
N ASN A 343 12.62 -8.46 3.75
CA ASN A 343 12.15 -9.84 3.72
C ASN A 343 10.62 -9.85 3.75
N ILE A 344 10.04 -10.40 2.69
CA ILE A 344 8.59 -10.56 2.49
C ILE A 344 8.15 -11.85 3.17
#